data_ce1487e8dca520cbea3e0152059714c7
#
_entry.id   ce1487e8dca520cbea3e0152059714c7
#
_cell.length_a   1.000
_cell.length_b   1.000
_cell.length_c   1.000
_cell.angle_alpha   90.00
_cell.angle_beta   90.00
_cell.angle_gamma   90.00
#
_symmetry.space_group_name_H-M   'P 1'
#
loop_
_entity.id
_entity.type
_entity.pdbx_description
1 polymer ?
#
loop_
_entity_poly.entity_id
_entity_poly.type
_entity_poly.pdbx_seq_one_letter_code
_entity_poly.pdbx_strand_id
1 'polypeptide(L)'
;MCGICQKKPPAFNRMWASLHYEPPVSNMIRTLKHLADLGMVRPLANLMVQNPPDWLSDECFDFVLPVPLGKERLLQRGFNQSESIVGLLAQRYGWRTLPRHTVFRRHRPPQSTLKGSDRLKNIKNAFEIRTPIPENCNILLIDDVFTTGATLGELAKMLKKSGANRICCWTLARTPMKK
;
A
#
# COMPACT_ATOMS: atom_id res chain seq x y z
N MET A 1 3.56 5.76 18.97
CA MET A 1 4.09 4.56 18.25
C MET A 1 3.74 3.34 19.08
N CYS A 2 3.26 2.23 18.48
CA CYS A 2 2.91 1.02 19.26
C CYS A 2 4.18 0.25 19.69
N GLY A 3 4.10 -0.57 20.77
CA GLY A 3 5.25 -1.27 21.34
C GLY A 3 5.98 -2.22 20.36
N ILE A 4 5.29 -2.78 19.36
CA ILE A 4 5.91 -3.60 18.31
C ILE A 4 6.80 -2.74 17.41
N CYS A 5 6.32 -1.56 17.00
CA CYS A 5 7.08 -0.64 16.17
C CYS A 5 8.25 0.02 16.92
N GLN A 6 8.17 0.11 18.25
CA GLN A 6 9.30 0.58 19.07
C GLN A 6 10.43 -0.45 19.11
N LYS A 7 10.09 -1.74 19.26
CA LYS A 7 11.07 -2.84 19.29
C LYS A 7 11.67 -3.13 17.90
N LYS A 8 10.90 -2.95 16.84
CA LYS A 8 11.32 -3.20 15.45
C LYS A 8 10.75 -2.12 14.54
N PRO A 9 11.48 -1.01 14.36
CA PRO A 9 11.02 0.09 13.51
C PRO A 9 10.73 -0.40 12.09
N PRO A 10 9.59 0.01 11.50
CA PRO A 10 9.32 -0.26 10.09
C PRO A 10 10.28 0.53 9.20
N ALA A 11 10.45 0.08 7.96
CA ALA A 11 11.31 0.77 6.99
C ALA A 11 10.70 2.07 6.43
N PHE A 12 9.40 2.29 6.60
CA PHE A 12 8.74 3.55 6.23
C PHE A 12 8.83 4.57 7.37
N ASN A 13 8.78 5.86 7.00
CA ASN A 13 8.93 6.99 7.93
C ASN A 13 7.62 7.32 8.66
N ARG A 14 6.50 7.37 7.93
CA ARG A 14 5.16 7.67 8.47
C ARG A 14 4.13 6.71 7.89
N MET A 15 3.07 6.47 8.63
CA MET A 15 1.95 5.64 8.19
C MET A 15 0.64 6.22 8.72
N TRP A 16 -0.33 6.33 7.83
CA TRP A 16 -1.69 6.74 8.13
C TRP A 16 -2.70 5.74 7.55
N ALA A 17 -3.79 5.54 8.26
CA ALA A 17 -4.96 4.85 7.73
C ALA A 17 -6.16 5.75 7.94
N SER A 18 -6.85 6.09 6.87
CA SER A 18 -8.00 6.99 6.91
C SER A 18 -9.13 6.46 7.80
N LEU A 19 -9.35 5.14 7.80
CA LEU A 19 -10.50 4.52 8.43
C LEU A 19 -10.15 3.21 9.14
N HIS A 20 -11.08 2.70 9.96
CA HIS A 20 -11.04 1.33 10.46
C HIS A 20 -11.62 0.36 9.42
N TYR A 21 -11.04 -0.85 9.34
CA TYR A 21 -11.53 -1.92 8.46
C TYR A 21 -12.75 -2.62 9.09
N GLU A 22 -13.87 -1.89 9.16
CA GLU A 22 -15.14 -2.30 9.74
C GLU A 22 -16.28 -1.92 8.79
N PRO A 23 -17.46 -2.54 8.90
CA PRO A 23 -18.62 -2.10 8.11
C PRO A 23 -18.94 -0.61 8.35
N PRO A 24 -19.35 0.14 7.32
CA PRO A 24 -19.62 -0.29 5.93
C PRO A 24 -18.35 -0.39 5.05
N VAL A 25 -17.22 0.22 5.45
CA VAL A 25 -15.99 0.32 4.66
C VAL A 25 -15.44 -1.04 4.25
N SER A 26 -15.42 -2.00 5.17
CA SER A 26 -14.96 -3.37 4.87
C SER A 26 -15.82 -4.05 3.80
N ASN A 27 -17.13 -3.79 3.77
CA ASN A 27 -18.04 -4.31 2.75
C ASN A 27 -17.74 -3.67 1.39
N MET A 28 -17.57 -2.35 1.31
CA MET A 28 -17.21 -1.65 0.08
C MET A 28 -15.89 -2.17 -0.50
N ILE A 29 -14.86 -2.36 0.34
CA ILE A 29 -13.58 -2.93 -0.07
C ILE A 29 -13.74 -4.37 -0.58
N ARG A 30 -14.59 -5.18 0.04
CA ARG A 30 -14.89 -6.55 -0.41
C ARG A 30 -15.61 -6.53 -1.75
N THR A 31 -16.61 -5.69 -1.93
CA THR A 31 -17.34 -5.49 -3.19
C THR A 31 -16.37 -5.13 -4.32
N LEU A 32 -15.49 -4.16 -4.09
CA LEU A 32 -14.44 -3.83 -5.05
C LEU A 32 -13.53 -5.03 -5.36
N LYS A 33 -13.06 -5.76 -4.33
CA LYS A 33 -12.06 -6.83 -4.49
C LYS A 33 -12.60 -8.12 -5.10
N HIS A 34 -13.81 -8.50 -4.76
CA HIS A 34 -14.36 -9.82 -5.07
C HIS A 34 -15.45 -9.79 -6.13
N LEU A 35 -16.20 -8.70 -6.24
CA LEU A 35 -17.21 -8.51 -7.28
C LEU A 35 -16.71 -7.64 -8.43
N ALA A 36 -15.46 -7.18 -8.37
CA ALA A 36 -14.87 -6.28 -9.37
C ALA A 36 -15.72 -5.02 -9.66
N ASP A 37 -16.48 -4.56 -8.67
CA ASP A 37 -17.31 -3.38 -8.81
C ASP A 37 -16.46 -2.11 -8.73
N LEU A 38 -16.01 -1.64 -9.89
CA LEU A 38 -15.20 -0.42 -10.02
C LEU A 38 -15.96 0.85 -9.59
N GLY A 39 -17.31 0.79 -9.48
CA GLY A 39 -18.11 1.89 -8.93
C GLY A 39 -17.70 2.25 -7.49
N MET A 40 -17.12 1.31 -6.74
CA MET A 40 -16.62 1.55 -5.40
C MET A 40 -15.33 2.36 -5.34
N VAL A 41 -14.57 2.49 -6.43
CA VAL A 41 -13.27 3.19 -6.43
C VAL A 41 -13.43 4.66 -6.04
N ARG A 42 -14.37 5.39 -6.65
CA ARG A 42 -14.59 6.81 -6.40
C ARG A 42 -15.09 7.08 -4.96
N PRO A 43 -16.11 6.40 -4.43
CA PRO A 43 -16.50 6.54 -3.02
C PRO A 43 -15.34 6.27 -2.05
N LEU A 44 -14.56 5.20 -2.26
CA LEU A 44 -13.43 4.85 -1.40
C LEU A 44 -12.29 5.88 -1.47
N ALA A 45 -11.97 6.40 -2.65
CA ALA A 45 -11.00 7.48 -2.80
C ALA A 45 -11.49 8.77 -2.12
N ASN A 46 -12.77 9.11 -2.21
CA ASN A 46 -13.35 10.27 -1.54
C ASN A 46 -13.27 10.14 -0.01
N LEU A 47 -13.48 8.96 0.55
CA LEU A 47 -13.31 8.71 1.98
C LEU A 47 -11.86 8.93 2.42
N MET A 48 -10.87 8.60 1.61
CA MET A 48 -9.47 8.95 1.87
C MET A 48 -9.26 10.47 1.84
N VAL A 49 -9.79 11.16 0.84
CA VAL A 49 -9.68 12.62 0.72
C VAL A 49 -10.32 13.35 1.91
N GLN A 50 -11.41 12.83 2.46
CA GLN A 50 -12.09 13.40 3.63
C GLN A 50 -11.36 13.11 4.95
N ASN A 51 -10.49 12.09 4.98
CA ASN A 51 -9.72 11.68 6.16
C ASN A 51 -8.22 11.55 5.81
N PRO A 52 -7.58 12.66 5.35
CA PRO A 52 -6.18 12.64 4.94
C PRO A 52 -5.26 12.45 6.14
N PRO A 53 -4.01 12.07 5.91
CA PRO A 53 -2.97 12.15 6.95
C PRO A 53 -2.83 13.56 7.50
N ASP A 54 -2.67 13.70 8.81
CA ASP A 54 -2.40 14.96 9.48
C ASP A 54 -1.10 15.66 9.02
N TRP A 55 -0.18 14.89 8.51
CA TRP A 55 1.12 15.33 8.00
C TRP A 55 1.15 15.52 6.46
N LEU A 56 0.02 15.36 5.76
CA LEU A 56 0.02 15.36 4.29
C LEU A 56 0.44 16.70 3.70
N SER A 57 0.07 17.82 4.34
CA SER A 57 0.46 19.18 3.95
C SER A 57 1.93 19.51 4.19
N ASP A 58 2.55 18.80 5.15
CA ASP A 58 3.93 19.06 5.57
C ASP A 58 4.95 18.26 4.78
N GLU A 59 4.49 17.31 3.95
CA GLU A 59 5.34 16.38 3.21
C GLU A 59 5.24 16.66 1.70
N CYS A 60 6.41 16.75 1.07
CA CYS A 60 6.50 16.83 -0.39
C CYS A 60 6.87 15.45 -0.95
N PHE A 61 6.08 14.95 -1.88
CA PHE A 61 6.32 13.67 -2.54
C PHE A 61 6.66 13.88 -4.01
N ASP A 62 7.79 13.32 -4.44
CA ASP A 62 8.18 13.29 -5.85
C ASP A 62 7.31 12.33 -6.64
N PHE A 63 6.94 11.20 -5.98
CA PHE A 63 6.12 10.17 -6.60
C PHE A 63 5.13 9.55 -5.62
N VAL A 64 4.01 9.10 -6.18
CA VAL A 64 3.05 8.22 -5.53
C VAL A 64 3.13 6.84 -6.17
N LEU A 65 3.16 5.80 -5.36
CA LEU A 65 3.24 4.42 -5.80
C LEU A 65 2.10 3.59 -5.19
N PRO A 66 1.19 3.04 -6.01
CA PRO A 66 0.25 2.03 -5.54
C PRO A 66 0.99 0.75 -5.18
N VAL A 67 0.63 0.11 -4.07
CA VAL A 67 1.22 -1.19 -3.71
C VAL A 67 0.93 -2.21 -4.83
N PRO A 68 1.97 -2.83 -5.42
CA PRO A 68 1.78 -3.76 -6.53
C PRO A 68 1.05 -5.02 -6.08
N LEU A 69 0.11 -5.45 -6.91
CA LEU A 69 -0.61 -6.72 -6.74
C LEU A 69 0.21 -7.87 -7.36
N GLY A 70 0.18 -9.05 -6.74
CA GLY A 70 0.80 -10.24 -7.35
C GLY A 70 0.08 -10.67 -8.62
N LYS A 71 0.85 -11.23 -9.60
CA LYS A 71 0.35 -11.60 -10.93
C LYS A 71 -0.93 -12.44 -10.91
N GLU A 72 -0.99 -13.47 -10.06
CA GLU A 72 -2.18 -14.33 -9.95
C GLU A 72 -3.43 -13.55 -9.52
N ARG A 73 -3.28 -12.71 -8.49
CA ARG A 73 -4.38 -11.88 -8.01
C ARG A 73 -4.79 -10.83 -9.05
N LEU A 74 -3.82 -10.30 -9.81
CA LEU A 74 -4.09 -9.37 -10.90
C LEU A 74 -4.87 -10.07 -12.02
N LEU A 75 -4.47 -11.28 -12.41
CA LEU A 75 -5.19 -12.08 -13.41
C LEU A 75 -6.59 -12.48 -12.94
N GLN A 76 -6.72 -12.90 -11.69
CA GLN A 76 -8.01 -13.28 -11.11
C GLN A 76 -8.98 -12.09 -10.98
N ARG A 77 -8.46 -10.90 -10.68
CA ARG A 77 -9.25 -9.72 -10.35
C ARG A 77 -9.43 -8.77 -11.53
N GLY A 78 -8.52 -8.83 -12.51
CA GLY A 78 -8.49 -7.98 -13.69
C GLY A 78 -7.89 -6.59 -13.48
N PHE A 79 -7.71 -6.16 -12.22
CA PHE A 79 -7.20 -4.82 -11.87
C PHE A 79 -6.49 -4.81 -10.50
N ASN A 80 -5.73 -3.74 -10.26
CA ASN A 80 -5.15 -3.44 -8.96
C ASN A 80 -5.96 -2.32 -8.28
N GLN A 81 -6.64 -2.63 -7.18
CA GLN A 81 -7.47 -1.68 -6.45
C GLN A 81 -6.69 -0.45 -5.95
N SER A 82 -5.46 -0.65 -5.47
CA SER A 82 -4.61 0.46 -5.00
C SER A 82 -4.22 1.38 -6.17
N GLU A 83 -4.01 0.84 -7.37
CA GLU A 83 -3.74 1.62 -8.58
C GLU A 83 -4.96 2.45 -9.02
N SER A 84 -6.16 1.88 -8.96
CA SER A 84 -7.40 2.59 -9.28
C SER A 84 -7.64 3.76 -8.32
N ILE A 85 -7.39 3.57 -7.02
CA ILE A 85 -7.48 4.62 -6.00
C ILE A 85 -6.41 5.69 -6.24
N VAL A 86 -5.16 5.30 -6.47
CA VAL A 86 -4.05 6.22 -6.75
C VAL A 86 -4.34 7.11 -7.95
N GLY A 87 -4.96 6.59 -9.01
CA GLY A 87 -5.34 7.39 -10.19
C GLY A 87 -6.20 8.59 -9.83
N LEU A 88 -7.20 8.42 -8.95
CA LEU A 88 -8.07 9.50 -8.48
C LEU A 88 -7.35 10.46 -7.52
N LEU A 89 -6.56 9.94 -6.58
CA LEU A 89 -5.81 10.75 -5.63
C LEU A 89 -4.72 11.57 -6.34
N ALA A 90 -4.00 10.97 -7.28
CA ALA A 90 -2.97 11.66 -8.06
C ALA A 90 -3.55 12.82 -8.88
N GLN A 91 -4.72 12.61 -9.50
CA GLN A 91 -5.45 13.68 -10.20
C GLN A 91 -5.89 14.79 -9.22
N ARG A 92 -6.39 14.43 -8.05
CA ARG A 92 -6.89 15.38 -7.03
C ARG A 92 -5.79 16.26 -6.43
N TYR A 93 -4.60 15.68 -6.20
CA TYR A 93 -3.48 16.35 -5.52
C TYR A 93 -2.36 16.81 -6.48
N GLY A 94 -2.48 16.54 -7.78
CA GLY A 94 -1.45 16.87 -8.77
C GLY A 94 -0.18 16.03 -8.64
N TRP A 95 -0.28 14.82 -8.06
CA TRP A 95 0.90 13.97 -7.84
C TRP A 95 1.34 13.20 -9.08
N ARG A 96 2.64 13.03 -9.20
CA ARG A 96 3.26 12.17 -10.22
C ARG A 96 3.27 10.73 -9.73
N THR A 97 2.88 9.79 -10.59
CA THR A 97 2.99 8.36 -10.30
C THR A 97 4.28 7.80 -10.89
N LEU A 98 4.90 6.83 -10.18
CA LEU A 98 5.96 6.05 -10.81
C LEU A 98 5.38 5.22 -11.98
N PRO A 99 6.16 5.00 -13.06
CA PRO A 99 5.72 4.17 -14.18
C PRO A 99 5.24 2.79 -13.70
N ARG A 100 4.16 2.28 -14.30
CA ARG A 100 3.49 1.02 -13.88
C ARG A 100 4.43 -0.17 -13.73
N HIS A 101 5.49 -0.24 -14.51
CA HIS A 101 6.41 -1.37 -14.52
C HIS A 101 7.68 -1.15 -13.69
N THR A 102 7.72 -0.09 -12.89
CA THR A 102 8.90 0.18 -12.05
C THR A 102 9.04 -0.86 -10.95
N VAL A 103 7.95 -1.21 -10.27
CA VAL A 103 7.95 -2.15 -9.15
C VAL A 103 7.03 -3.33 -9.43
N PHE A 104 7.57 -4.54 -9.27
CA PHE A 104 6.82 -5.78 -9.43
C PHE A 104 6.72 -6.54 -8.12
N ARG A 105 5.59 -7.19 -7.90
CA ARG A 105 5.44 -8.18 -6.86
C ARG A 105 5.73 -9.55 -7.43
N ARG A 106 6.80 -10.20 -6.95
CA ARG A 106 7.17 -11.56 -7.35
C ARG A 106 6.05 -12.54 -7.00
N HIS A 107 5.83 -13.47 -7.91
CA HIS A 107 4.95 -14.59 -7.63
C HIS A 107 5.60 -15.47 -6.56
N ARG A 108 4.82 -15.79 -5.51
CA ARG A 108 5.13 -16.88 -4.59
C ARG A 108 3.87 -17.71 -4.43
N PRO A 109 3.92 -19.03 -4.69
CA PRO A 109 2.76 -19.87 -4.53
C PRO A 109 2.20 -19.72 -3.11
N PRO A 110 0.86 -19.65 -2.95
CA PRO A 110 0.23 -19.69 -1.65
C PRO A 110 0.50 -21.08 -1.07
N GLN A 111 1.40 -21.18 -0.12
CA GLN A 111 1.49 -22.40 0.67
C GLN A 111 0.31 -22.38 1.62
N SER A 112 -0.72 -23.16 1.29
CA SER A 112 -2.01 -23.25 1.97
C SER A 112 -1.92 -23.78 3.42
N THR A 113 -0.73 -24.08 3.92
CA THR A 113 -0.47 -24.73 5.21
C THR A 113 0.32 -23.91 6.22
N LEU A 114 0.67 -22.63 5.96
CA LEU A 114 1.62 -21.93 6.81
C LEU A 114 0.96 -21.12 7.96
N LYS A 115 1.41 -21.43 9.19
CA LYS A 115 1.12 -20.71 10.44
C LYS A 115 1.66 -19.25 10.40
N GLY A 116 1.14 -18.36 11.25
CA GLY A 116 1.39 -16.91 11.21
C GLY A 116 2.86 -16.42 11.14
N SER A 117 3.83 -17.20 11.66
CA SER A 117 5.28 -16.92 11.57
C SER A 117 5.82 -17.02 10.13
N ASP A 118 5.21 -17.85 9.29
CA ASP A 118 5.65 -18.10 7.93
C ASP A 118 5.12 -17.05 6.94
N ARG A 119 4.07 -16.32 7.29
CA ARG A 119 3.59 -15.16 6.53
C ARG A 119 4.63 -14.03 6.48
N LEU A 120 5.39 -13.84 7.55
CA LEU A 120 6.50 -12.86 7.61
C LEU A 120 7.69 -13.30 6.75
N LYS A 121 7.96 -14.61 6.64
CA LYS A 121 9.02 -15.16 5.78
C LYS A 121 8.66 -15.06 4.30
N ASN A 122 7.37 -15.24 3.96
CA ASN A 122 6.88 -15.16 2.58
C ASN A 122 6.87 -13.76 1.98
N ILE A 123 6.99 -12.72 2.80
CA ILE A 123 7.03 -11.33 2.32
C ILE A 123 8.46 -10.86 2.05
N LYS A 124 9.49 -11.49 2.65
CA LYS A 124 10.89 -11.14 2.36
C LYS A 124 11.19 -11.32 0.87
N ASN A 125 11.77 -10.27 0.25
CA ASN A 125 12.08 -10.22 -1.19
C ASN A 125 10.83 -10.43 -2.10
N ALA A 126 9.64 -10.03 -1.63
CA ALA A 126 8.41 -10.13 -2.41
C ALA A 126 8.31 -9.12 -3.56
N PHE A 127 9.17 -8.12 -3.56
CA PHE A 127 9.17 -7.07 -4.58
C PHE A 127 10.48 -7.03 -5.35
N GLU A 128 10.41 -6.48 -6.56
CA GLU A 128 11.52 -6.30 -7.49
C GLU A 128 11.38 -4.94 -8.16
N ILE A 129 12.46 -4.16 -8.22
CA ILE A 129 12.55 -2.95 -9.04
C ILE A 129 13.10 -3.35 -10.39
N ARG A 130 12.38 -3.04 -11.46
CA ARG A 130 12.77 -3.32 -12.85
C ARG A 130 13.21 -2.08 -13.61
N THR A 131 12.77 -0.92 -13.16
CA THR A 131 13.23 0.37 -13.70
C THR A 131 13.83 1.17 -12.57
N PRO A 132 15.05 1.72 -12.72
CA PRO A 132 15.64 2.56 -11.70
C PRO A 132 14.71 3.68 -11.26
N ILE A 133 14.68 3.96 -9.97
CA ILE A 133 13.98 5.11 -9.40
C ILE A 133 14.98 6.26 -9.24
N PRO A 134 14.54 7.51 -9.33
CA PRO A 134 15.42 8.66 -9.04
C PRO A 134 16.00 8.56 -7.63
N GLU A 135 17.28 8.87 -7.50
CA GLU A 135 17.93 8.92 -6.20
C GLU A 135 17.36 10.06 -5.34
N ASN A 136 17.41 9.87 -4.03
CA ASN A 136 16.94 10.83 -3.02
C ASN A 136 15.46 11.24 -3.13
N CYS A 137 14.64 10.50 -3.89
CA CYS A 137 13.22 10.81 -4.04
C CYS A 137 12.41 10.42 -2.79
N ASN A 138 11.35 11.20 -2.54
CA ASN A 138 10.35 10.95 -1.52
C ASN A 138 9.13 10.26 -2.15
N ILE A 139 8.70 9.14 -1.60
CA ILE A 139 7.64 8.32 -2.18
C ILE A 139 6.50 8.14 -1.18
N LEU A 140 5.26 8.38 -1.65
CA LEU A 140 4.05 8.02 -0.92
C LEU A 140 3.53 6.66 -1.43
N LEU A 141 3.52 5.66 -0.55
CA LEU A 141 2.91 4.36 -0.81
C LEU A 141 1.43 4.40 -0.48
N ILE A 142 0.59 3.93 -1.39
CA ILE A 142 -0.86 3.83 -1.16
C ILE A 142 -1.31 2.38 -1.28
N ASP A 143 -2.08 1.93 -0.29
CA ASP A 143 -2.70 0.60 -0.25
C ASP A 143 -4.15 0.69 0.26
N ASP A 144 -4.91 -0.38 0.07
CA ASP A 144 -6.30 -0.43 0.54
C ASP A 144 -6.41 -0.78 2.03
N VAL A 145 -5.70 -1.79 2.53
CA VAL A 145 -5.84 -2.25 3.92
C VAL A 145 -4.50 -2.52 4.58
N PHE A 146 -4.25 -1.79 5.66
CA PHE A 146 -3.15 -2.07 6.57
C PHE A 146 -3.55 -3.13 7.59
N THR A 147 -2.82 -4.25 7.61
CA THR A 147 -3.00 -5.31 8.61
C THR A 147 -1.82 -5.34 9.58
N THR A 148 -0.74 -5.99 9.20
CA THR A 148 0.50 -6.09 9.99
C THR A 148 1.57 -5.11 9.55
N GLY A 149 1.37 -4.42 8.43
CA GLY A 149 2.37 -3.55 7.81
C GLY A 149 3.52 -4.29 7.10
N ALA A 150 3.50 -5.62 7.07
CA ALA A 150 4.58 -6.41 6.50
C ALA A 150 4.81 -6.12 4.99
N THR A 151 3.73 -5.95 4.22
CA THR A 151 3.80 -5.63 2.79
C THR A 151 4.41 -4.25 2.56
N LEU A 152 3.90 -3.22 3.26
CA LEU A 152 4.42 -1.85 3.16
C LEU A 152 5.85 -1.75 3.68
N GLY A 153 6.17 -2.45 4.78
CA GLY A 153 7.52 -2.48 5.34
C GLY A 153 8.54 -3.10 4.38
N GLU A 154 8.20 -4.20 3.71
CA GLU A 154 9.11 -4.84 2.76
C GLU A 154 9.27 -4.00 1.48
N LEU A 155 8.19 -3.40 0.98
CA LEU A 155 8.24 -2.49 -0.16
C LEU A 155 9.07 -1.25 0.15
N ALA A 156 8.87 -0.62 1.30
CA ALA A 156 9.64 0.52 1.75
C ALA A 156 11.13 0.19 1.90
N LYS A 157 11.45 -0.97 2.49
CA LYS A 157 12.83 -1.45 2.63
C LYS A 157 13.52 -1.60 1.26
N MET A 158 12.82 -2.15 0.28
CA MET A 158 13.35 -2.31 -1.07
C MET A 158 13.58 -0.95 -1.74
N LEU A 159 12.60 -0.04 -1.69
CA LEU A 159 12.71 1.30 -2.27
C LEU A 159 13.86 2.10 -1.66
N LYS A 160 14.03 2.06 -0.33
CA LYS A 160 15.18 2.71 0.34
C LYS A 160 16.53 2.13 -0.11
N LYS A 161 16.63 0.82 -0.30
CA LYS A 161 17.83 0.18 -0.85
C LYS A 161 18.14 0.61 -2.28
N SER A 162 17.14 1.08 -3.01
CA SER A 162 17.25 1.53 -4.39
C SER A 162 17.33 3.04 -4.53
N GLY A 163 17.68 3.76 -3.45
CA GLY A 163 17.98 5.19 -3.47
C GLY A 163 16.86 6.12 -3.02
N ALA A 164 15.66 5.61 -2.66
CA ALA A 164 14.62 6.48 -2.12
C ALA A 164 15.02 7.02 -0.74
N ASN A 165 14.81 8.33 -0.52
CA ASN A 165 15.14 9.01 0.72
C ASN A 165 14.05 8.77 1.79
N ARG A 166 12.82 9.18 1.51
CA ARG A 166 11.71 9.17 2.46
C ARG A 166 10.54 8.37 1.92
N ILE A 167 9.99 7.49 2.75
CA ILE A 167 8.83 6.68 2.40
C ILE A 167 7.74 6.93 3.42
N CYS A 168 6.61 7.45 2.98
CA CYS A 168 5.39 7.53 3.77
C CYS A 168 4.34 6.55 3.22
N CYS A 169 3.41 6.14 4.07
CA CYS A 169 2.37 5.18 3.71
C CYS A 169 1.00 5.77 4.06
N TRP A 170 0.07 5.69 3.12
CA TRP A 170 -1.32 6.05 3.34
C TRP A 170 -2.23 4.92 2.86
N THR A 171 -3.04 4.38 3.77
CA THR A 171 -3.98 3.31 3.47
C THR A 171 -5.41 3.76 3.69
N LEU A 172 -6.33 3.20 2.93
CA LEU A 172 -7.75 3.48 3.09
C LEU A 172 -8.24 3.04 4.46
N ALA A 173 -7.89 1.82 4.89
CA ALA A 173 -8.33 1.29 6.17
C ALA A 173 -7.25 0.48 6.88
N ARG A 174 -7.39 0.33 8.21
CA ARG A 174 -6.57 -0.56 9.03
C ARG A 174 -7.43 -1.54 9.82
N THR A 175 -6.97 -2.77 9.94
CA THR A 175 -7.60 -3.72 10.86
C THR A 175 -7.33 -3.31 12.31
N PRO A 176 -8.30 -3.51 13.25
CA PRO A 176 -8.06 -3.32 14.66
C PRO A 176 -6.84 -4.11 15.12
N MET A 177 -6.05 -3.53 16.01
CA MET A 177 -4.98 -4.28 16.68
C MET A 177 -5.62 -5.31 17.61
N LYS A 178 -5.30 -6.58 17.43
CA LYS A 178 -5.63 -7.60 18.45
C LYS A 178 -4.90 -7.21 19.74
N LYS A 179 -5.67 -7.00 20.79
CA LYS A 179 -5.16 -6.86 22.15
C LYS A 179 -4.41 -8.12 22.56
#